data_2ec6694d91126bcbcba9a504ae6ee0d9
#
_entry.id   2ec6694d91126bcbcba9a504ae6ee0d9
#
_cell.length_a   1.000
_cell.length_b   1.000
_cell.length_c   1.000
_cell.angle_alpha   90.00
_cell.angle_beta   90.00
_cell.angle_gamma   90.00
#
_symmetry.space_group_name_H-M   'P 1'
#
loop_
_entity.id
_entity.type
_entity.pdbx_description
1 polymer ?
#
loop_
_entity_poly.entity_id
_entity_poly.type
_entity_poly.pdbx_seq_one_letter_code
_entity_poly.pdbx_strand_id
1 'polypeptide(L)'
;MALKDKAAKIDLSHIGMSASNRGQVAKTAIGMHADALFRDEKVTAENVELKSKLAEFDGAVATRRLDPKLVKASKWANRNELAYANEEFASLKNEIATAGGNIQAIKVRPSKVTPGEYELVFGHRRHRACLELGIDVLAVIDDLDDTELFCQMDRENRARSALTPWETGVTYAKALDDGLFPSARKLSEAASIDLSQLGKALALARLPADVISAFPSPLDLQYRWATLLTAAIQKDPELILSRAKDIHESPEKLNSSQ
;
A
#
# COMPACT_ATOMS: atom_id res chain seq x y z
N MET A 1 49.05 47.49 -41.78
CA MET A 1 47.74 47.99 -42.30
C MET A 1 46.65 47.21 -41.61
N ALA A 2 45.90 47.81 -40.72
CA ALA A 2 44.93 47.15 -39.82
C ALA A 2 43.63 46.84 -40.57
N LEU A 3 43.01 45.77 -40.15
CA LEU A 3 41.70 45.28 -40.65
C LEU A 3 40.57 46.33 -40.60
N LYS A 4 40.73 47.44 -39.91
CA LYS A 4 39.81 48.58 -39.83
C LYS A 4 39.66 49.32 -41.14
N ASP A 5 40.70 49.42 -42.00
CA ASP A 5 40.67 50.22 -43.20
C ASP A 5 39.99 49.51 -44.40
N LYS A 6 39.74 48.22 -44.30
CA LYS A 6 38.98 47.45 -45.29
C LYS A 6 37.47 47.49 -45.10
N ALA A 7 37.00 47.78 -43.88
CA ALA A 7 35.57 47.82 -43.57
C ALA A 7 34.89 49.11 -44.05
N ALA A 8 35.67 50.24 -44.31
CA ALA A 8 35.16 51.53 -44.71
C ALA A 8 34.88 51.67 -46.23
N LYS A 9 35.11 50.61 -47.02
CA LYS A 9 34.91 50.62 -48.50
C LYS A 9 33.81 49.70 -49.00
N ILE A 10 32.93 49.28 -48.13
CA ILE A 10 31.78 48.48 -48.58
C ILE A 10 30.60 49.44 -48.74
N ASP A 11 30.28 49.76 -49.98
CA ASP A 11 29.11 50.52 -50.39
C ASP A 11 27.86 49.63 -50.28
N LEU A 12 27.00 49.92 -49.32
CA LEU A 12 25.79 49.19 -49.03
C LEU A 12 24.55 49.75 -49.76
N SER A 13 24.72 50.73 -50.69
CA SER A 13 23.61 51.43 -51.36
C SER A 13 22.84 50.59 -52.35
N HIS A 14 23.28 49.36 -52.67
CA HIS A 14 22.61 48.46 -53.64
C HIS A 14 21.89 47.26 -53.01
N ILE A 15 21.73 47.22 -51.73
CA ILE A 15 20.86 46.18 -51.14
C ILE A 15 19.42 46.72 -51.10
N GLY A 16 18.73 46.55 -52.26
CA GLY A 16 17.29 46.81 -52.35
C GLY A 16 16.53 45.95 -51.37
N MET A 17 15.95 46.61 -50.34
CA MET A 17 15.00 45.99 -49.48
C MET A 17 13.70 45.75 -50.23
N SER A 18 13.53 44.54 -50.77
CA SER A 18 12.22 44.04 -51.11
C SER A 18 11.47 43.72 -49.85
N ALA A 19 10.46 44.54 -49.53
CA ALA A 19 9.57 44.38 -48.38
C ALA A 19 8.53 43.28 -48.71
N SER A 20 8.93 42.02 -48.61
CA SER A 20 7.97 40.89 -48.48
C SER A 20 8.71 39.59 -48.14
N ASN A 21 9.15 39.46 -46.94
CA ASN A 21 9.17 38.17 -46.24
C ASN A 21 9.56 38.37 -44.73
N ARG A 22 8.59 38.63 -43.90
CA ARG A 22 8.77 38.49 -42.43
C ARG A 22 8.75 37.00 -42.11
N GLY A 23 9.85 36.31 -42.35
CA GLY A 23 9.97 34.92 -42.02
C GLY A 23 11.39 34.41 -42.17
N GLN A 24 12.07 34.20 -41.08
CA GLN A 24 13.36 33.52 -40.94
C GLN A 24 14.58 34.34 -41.40
N VAL A 25 15.10 35.15 -40.50
CA VAL A 25 16.50 35.58 -40.55
C VAL A 25 17.36 34.32 -40.52
N ALA A 26 18.10 34.04 -41.58
CA ALA A 26 19.05 32.94 -41.64
C ALA A 26 20.09 33.15 -40.52
N LYS A 27 20.04 32.34 -39.46
CA LYS A 27 21.00 32.40 -38.36
C LYS A 27 22.37 32.01 -38.87
N THR A 28 23.37 32.87 -38.70
CA THR A 28 24.76 32.50 -38.99
C THR A 28 25.19 31.34 -38.10
N ALA A 29 26.12 30.50 -38.58
CA ALA A 29 26.63 29.35 -37.83
C ALA A 29 27.08 29.73 -36.40
N ILE A 30 27.67 30.92 -36.26
CA ILE A 30 28.08 31.50 -34.95
C ILE A 30 26.86 31.83 -34.10
N GLY A 31 25.80 32.40 -34.67
CA GLY A 31 24.56 32.69 -33.94
C GLY A 31 23.83 31.42 -33.52
N MET A 32 23.85 30.36 -34.33
CA MET A 32 23.27 29.06 -33.98
C MET A 32 24.06 28.38 -32.85
N HIS A 33 25.37 28.51 -32.85
CA HIS A 33 26.23 27.98 -31.78
C HIS A 33 26.05 28.74 -30.46
N ALA A 34 25.94 30.07 -30.49
CA ALA A 34 25.63 30.90 -29.36
C ALA A 34 24.23 30.54 -28.79
N ASP A 35 23.22 30.44 -29.64
CA ASP A 35 21.86 30.00 -29.21
C ASP A 35 21.86 28.59 -28.60
N ALA A 36 22.70 27.66 -29.09
CA ALA A 36 22.84 26.32 -28.53
C ALA A 36 23.49 26.36 -27.13
N LEU A 37 24.56 27.15 -26.94
CA LEU A 37 25.22 27.34 -25.66
C LEU A 37 24.29 27.97 -24.62
N PHE A 38 23.52 29.01 -24.99
CA PHE A 38 22.52 29.60 -24.09
C PHE A 38 21.39 28.65 -23.71
N ARG A 39 20.99 27.77 -24.64
CA ARG A 39 20.01 26.71 -24.30
C ARG A 39 20.58 25.68 -23.35
N ASP A 40 21.83 25.25 -23.57
CA ASP A 40 22.53 24.30 -22.70
C ASP A 40 22.73 24.87 -21.30
N GLU A 41 23.14 26.13 -21.18
CA GLU A 41 23.26 26.80 -19.89
C GLU A 41 21.91 26.92 -19.19
N LYS A 42 20.85 27.28 -19.90
CA LYS A 42 19.49 27.37 -19.35
C LYS A 42 18.98 26.01 -18.87
N VAL A 43 19.13 24.96 -19.71
CA VAL A 43 18.75 23.59 -19.35
C VAL A 43 19.56 23.09 -18.17
N THR A 44 20.86 23.40 -18.12
CA THR A 44 21.72 23.02 -17.00
C THR A 44 21.30 23.72 -15.70
N ALA A 45 21.01 25.04 -15.75
CA ALA A 45 20.53 25.79 -14.60
C ALA A 45 19.16 25.26 -14.11
N GLU A 46 18.24 24.97 -15.02
CA GLU A 46 16.94 24.41 -14.71
C GLU A 46 17.06 22.98 -14.11
N ASN A 47 17.98 22.16 -14.62
CA ASN A 47 18.28 20.85 -14.04
C ASN A 47 18.88 20.95 -12.63
N VAL A 48 19.76 21.92 -12.37
CA VAL A 48 20.32 22.17 -11.04
C VAL A 48 19.23 22.62 -10.07
N GLU A 49 18.36 23.54 -10.49
CA GLU A 49 17.22 23.99 -9.69
C GLU A 49 16.24 22.84 -9.39
N LEU A 50 15.90 22.04 -10.39
CA LEU A 50 15.02 20.86 -10.22
C LEU A 50 15.64 19.81 -9.29
N LYS A 51 16.95 19.56 -9.40
CA LYS A 51 17.66 18.67 -8.48
C LYS A 51 17.69 19.20 -7.06
N SER A 52 17.88 20.52 -6.89
CA SER A 52 17.83 21.16 -5.56
C SER A 52 16.44 21.01 -4.95
N LYS A 53 15.37 21.30 -5.72
CA LYS A 53 13.98 21.11 -5.28
C LYS A 53 13.69 19.65 -4.94
N LEU A 54 14.19 18.70 -5.73
CA LEU A 54 14.04 17.26 -5.43
C LEU A 54 14.77 16.89 -4.13
N ALA A 55 15.95 17.46 -3.87
CA ALA A 55 16.70 17.21 -2.65
C ALA A 55 15.99 17.74 -1.39
N GLU A 56 15.16 18.78 -1.50
CA GLU A 56 14.33 19.27 -0.38
C GLU A 56 13.25 18.26 0.03
N PHE A 57 12.86 17.37 -0.89
CA PHE A 57 11.91 16.29 -0.65
C PHE A 57 12.58 14.94 -0.37
N ASP A 58 13.91 14.93 -0.17
CA ASP A 58 14.63 13.70 0.15
C ASP A 58 14.13 13.14 1.49
N GLY A 59 13.65 11.89 1.46
CA GLY A 59 12.97 11.26 2.59
C GLY A 59 11.48 11.60 2.74
N ALA A 60 10.92 12.51 1.95
CA ALA A 60 9.48 12.76 1.94
C ALA A 60 8.74 11.67 1.16
N VAL A 61 7.64 11.19 1.73
CA VAL A 61 6.79 10.20 1.07
C VAL A 61 5.79 10.91 0.16
N ALA A 62 5.96 10.77 -1.15
CA ALA A 62 5.04 11.36 -2.12
C ALA A 62 3.63 10.76 -1.97
N THR A 63 2.63 11.63 -1.80
CA THR A 63 1.22 11.23 -1.80
C THR A 63 0.56 11.63 -3.12
N ARG A 64 -0.41 10.83 -3.56
CA ARG A 64 -1.20 11.08 -4.76
C ARG A 64 -2.68 10.85 -4.49
N ARG A 65 -3.55 11.64 -5.13
CA ARG A 65 -4.98 11.37 -5.17
C ARG A 65 -5.27 10.35 -6.26
N LEU A 66 -6.02 9.32 -5.91
CA LEU A 66 -6.40 8.22 -6.80
C LEU A 66 -7.93 8.06 -6.81
N ASP A 67 -8.48 7.68 -7.96
CA ASP A 67 -9.86 7.18 -8.01
C ASP A 67 -9.94 5.90 -7.15
N PRO A 68 -10.79 5.87 -6.10
CA PRO A 68 -10.88 4.71 -5.23
C PRO A 68 -11.35 3.44 -5.95
N LYS A 69 -11.99 3.55 -7.12
CA LYS A 69 -12.39 2.41 -7.94
C LYS A 69 -11.20 1.64 -8.53
N LEU A 70 -10.07 2.33 -8.71
CA LEU A 70 -8.82 1.72 -9.20
C LEU A 70 -8.04 1.00 -8.10
N VAL A 71 -8.45 1.15 -6.83
CA VAL A 71 -7.80 0.51 -5.68
C VAL A 71 -8.58 -0.74 -5.30
N LYS A 72 -7.95 -1.90 -5.40
CA LYS A 72 -8.54 -3.21 -5.07
C LYS A 72 -8.01 -3.71 -3.74
N ALA A 73 -8.81 -4.52 -3.05
CA ALA A 73 -8.35 -5.19 -1.85
C ALA A 73 -7.26 -6.21 -2.19
N SER A 74 -6.25 -6.32 -1.32
CA SER A 74 -5.26 -7.38 -1.40
C SER A 74 -5.89 -8.75 -1.13
N LYS A 75 -5.34 -9.82 -1.75
CA LYS A 75 -5.73 -11.21 -1.44
C LYS A 75 -5.50 -11.60 0.04
N TRP A 76 -4.67 -10.83 0.72
CA TRP A 76 -4.35 -10.99 2.14
C TRP A 76 -5.24 -10.16 3.07
N ALA A 77 -6.12 -9.31 2.50
CA ALA A 77 -7.02 -8.49 3.29
C ALA A 77 -8.01 -9.37 4.06
N ASN A 78 -7.98 -9.27 5.38
CA ASN A 78 -8.89 -9.97 6.28
C ASN A 78 -9.80 -8.95 6.97
N ARG A 79 -10.80 -8.44 6.24
CA ARG A 79 -11.78 -7.49 6.77
C ARG A 79 -13.19 -8.03 6.57
N ASN A 80 -13.91 -8.16 7.67
CA ASN A 80 -15.32 -8.48 7.65
C ASN A 80 -16.14 -7.25 7.21
N GLU A 81 -17.14 -7.43 6.35
CA GLU A 81 -18.08 -6.38 5.94
C GLU A 81 -18.76 -5.70 7.14
N LEU A 82 -18.95 -6.42 8.25
CA LEU A 82 -19.50 -5.87 9.49
C LEU A 82 -18.66 -4.71 10.08
N ALA A 83 -17.36 -4.65 9.75
CA ALA A 83 -16.48 -3.55 10.18
C ALA A 83 -16.84 -2.19 9.55
N TYR A 84 -17.71 -2.19 8.53
CA TYR A 84 -18.18 -0.99 7.82
C TYR A 84 -19.62 -0.60 8.19
N ALA A 85 -20.29 -1.38 9.04
CA ALA A 85 -21.67 -1.16 9.45
C ALA A 85 -21.83 -0.51 10.84
N ASN A 86 -20.73 -0.09 11.47
CA ASN A 86 -20.74 0.47 12.82
C ASN A 86 -20.74 2.01 12.85
N GLU A 87 -21.09 2.60 13.99
CA GLU A 87 -21.13 4.05 14.21
C GLU A 87 -19.75 4.72 14.00
N GLU A 88 -18.66 4.03 14.35
CA GLU A 88 -17.32 4.54 14.15
C GLU A 88 -16.98 4.73 12.67
N PHE A 89 -17.47 3.84 11.79
CA PHE A 89 -17.28 4.00 10.35
C PHE A 89 -18.14 5.16 9.81
N ALA A 90 -19.36 5.30 10.29
CA ALA A 90 -20.23 6.43 9.93
C ALA A 90 -19.60 7.78 10.34
N SER A 91 -19.02 7.87 11.55
CA SER A 91 -18.28 9.05 12.01
C SER A 91 -17.07 9.36 11.11
N LEU A 92 -16.24 8.37 10.84
CA LEU A 92 -15.09 8.52 9.93
C LEU A 92 -15.51 9.00 8.53
N LYS A 93 -16.60 8.46 8.00
CA LYS A 93 -17.13 8.85 6.68
C LYS A 93 -17.59 10.31 6.69
N ASN A 94 -18.25 10.76 7.75
CA ASN A 94 -18.67 12.16 7.91
C ASN A 94 -17.47 13.11 8.05
N GLU A 95 -16.44 12.73 8.79
CA GLU A 95 -15.20 13.50 8.89
C GLU A 95 -14.53 13.66 7.52
N ILE A 96 -14.42 12.58 6.75
CA ILE A 96 -13.85 12.60 5.40
C ILE A 96 -14.68 13.46 4.45
N ALA A 97 -16.00 13.39 4.54
CA ALA A 97 -16.91 14.22 3.74
C ALA A 97 -16.73 15.70 4.07
N THR A 98 -16.66 16.06 5.35
CA THR A 98 -16.50 17.45 5.81
C THR A 98 -15.14 18.02 5.42
N ALA A 99 -14.07 17.21 5.49
CA ALA A 99 -12.73 17.61 5.12
C ALA A 99 -12.49 17.62 3.59
N GLY A 100 -13.44 17.14 2.78
CA GLY A 100 -13.29 17.01 1.33
C GLY A 100 -12.27 15.95 0.89
N GLY A 101 -11.96 14.99 1.76
CA GLY A 101 -11.04 13.88 1.51
C GLY A 101 -10.41 13.34 2.79
N ASN A 102 -9.69 12.21 2.67
CA ASN A 102 -8.96 11.65 3.79
C ASN A 102 -7.66 12.46 4.05
N ILE A 103 -7.46 12.89 5.29
CA ILE A 103 -6.26 13.61 5.74
C ILE A 103 -5.07 12.64 5.83
N GLN A 104 -5.26 11.49 6.46
CA GLN A 104 -4.26 10.44 6.50
C GLN A 104 -4.31 9.61 5.23
N ALA A 105 -3.19 9.55 4.50
CA ALA A 105 -3.09 8.74 3.30
C ALA A 105 -3.31 7.24 3.60
N ILE A 106 -3.93 6.53 2.66
CA ILE A 106 -3.88 5.07 2.59
C ILE A 106 -2.55 4.64 1.97
N LYS A 107 -2.16 3.38 2.11
CA LYS A 107 -0.99 2.85 1.40
C LYS A 107 -1.43 1.83 0.37
N VAL A 108 -0.90 1.98 -0.84
CA VAL A 108 -1.19 1.10 -1.98
C VAL A 108 0.11 0.72 -2.70
N ARG A 109 0.10 -0.39 -3.41
CA ARG A 109 1.12 -0.71 -4.40
C ARG A 109 0.52 -0.79 -5.81
N PRO A 110 1.30 -0.61 -6.89
CA PRO A 110 0.82 -0.90 -8.24
C PRO A 110 0.38 -2.36 -8.37
N SER A 111 -0.73 -2.61 -9.07
CA SER A 111 -1.19 -3.97 -9.34
C SER A 111 -0.22 -4.68 -10.27
N LYS A 112 0.18 -5.90 -9.90
CA LYS A 112 1.01 -6.77 -10.76
C LYS A 112 0.22 -7.43 -11.89
N VAL A 113 -1.11 -7.42 -11.79
CA VAL A 113 -2.02 -8.08 -12.74
C VAL A 113 -2.58 -7.11 -13.76
N THR A 114 -3.06 -5.96 -13.29
CA THR A 114 -3.76 -4.98 -14.13
C THR A 114 -3.01 -3.65 -14.12
N PRO A 115 -2.38 -3.24 -15.24
CA PRO A 115 -1.74 -1.93 -15.33
C PRO A 115 -2.72 -0.79 -15.06
N GLY A 116 -2.32 0.17 -14.22
CA GLY A 116 -3.13 1.33 -13.84
C GLY A 116 -4.06 1.11 -12.65
N GLU A 117 -4.21 -0.11 -12.17
CA GLU A 117 -4.86 -0.41 -10.89
C GLU A 117 -3.84 -0.51 -9.75
N TYR A 118 -4.34 -0.44 -8.53
CA TYR A 118 -3.55 -0.50 -7.30
C TYR A 118 -4.11 -1.55 -6.36
N GLU A 119 -3.24 -2.11 -5.53
CA GLU A 119 -3.60 -3.06 -4.48
C GLU A 119 -3.42 -2.39 -3.11
N LEU A 120 -4.47 -2.46 -2.29
CA LEU A 120 -4.51 -1.80 -0.98
C LEU A 120 -3.67 -2.58 0.04
N VAL A 121 -2.70 -1.91 0.64
CA VAL A 121 -1.85 -2.44 1.71
C VAL A 121 -2.52 -2.20 3.06
N PHE A 122 -2.86 -0.94 3.38
CA PHE A 122 -3.63 -0.60 4.58
C PHE A 122 -4.45 0.67 4.40
N GLY A 123 -5.38 0.92 5.33
CA GLY A 123 -6.31 2.04 5.27
C GLY A 123 -7.67 1.69 4.66
N HIS A 124 -8.11 0.44 4.79
CA HIS A 124 -9.35 -0.11 4.23
C HIS A 124 -10.59 0.72 4.55
N ARG A 125 -10.74 1.21 5.79
CA ARG A 125 -11.91 2.03 6.19
C ARG A 125 -11.93 3.38 5.47
N ARG A 126 -10.77 4.05 5.30
CA ARG A 126 -10.68 5.31 4.56
C ARG A 126 -10.94 5.12 3.08
N HIS A 127 -10.37 4.06 2.49
CA HIS A 127 -10.65 3.70 1.09
C HIS A 127 -12.15 3.47 0.88
N ARG A 128 -12.80 2.66 1.73
CA ARG A 128 -14.24 2.37 1.64
C ARG A 128 -15.09 3.64 1.79
N ALA A 129 -14.75 4.52 2.73
CA ALA A 129 -15.45 5.80 2.92
C ALA A 129 -15.33 6.70 1.68
N CYS A 130 -14.13 6.87 1.11
CA CYS A 130 -13.93 7.63 -0.12
C CYS A 130 -14.69 7.01 -1.31
N LEU A 131 -14.70 5.68 -1.43
CA LEU A 131 -15.43 4.96 -2.47
C LEU A 131 -16.94 5.21 -2.37
N GLU A 132 -17.52 5.15 -1.17
CA GLU A 132 -18.95 5.41 -0.96
C GLU A 132 -19.32 6.89 -1.13
N LEU A 133 -18.39 7.80 -0.86
CA LEU A 133 -18.59 9.25 -1.08
C LEU A 133 -18.35 9.66 -2.53
N GLY A 134 -17.73 8.80 -3.35
CA GLY A 134 -17.40 9.10 -4.75
C GLY A 134 -16.30 10.17 -4.89
N ILE A 135 -15.38 10.27 -3.93
CA ILE A 135 -14.28 11.24 -3.90
C ILE A 135 -12.93 10.54 -4.00
N ASP A 136 -11.95 11.24 -4.54
CA ASP A 136 -10.57 10.74 -4.64
C ASP A 136 -9.98 10.43 -3.27
N VAL A 137 -9.24 9.32 -3.18
CA VAL A 137 -8.53 8.90 -1.98
C VAL A 137 -7.07 9.33 -2.04
N LEU A 138 -6.59 9.99 -0.98
CA LEU A 138 -5.18 10.31 -0.82
C LEU A 138 -4.41 9.05 -0.47
N ALA A 139 -3.42 8.70 -1.28
CA ALA A 139 -2.66 7.46 -1.16
C ALA A 139 -1.15 7.70 -1.26
N VAL A 140 -0.38 6.91 -0.53
CA VAL A 140 1.05 6.66 -0.72
C VAL A 140 1.18 5.47 -1.66
N ILE A 141 1.93 5.63 -2.74
CA ILE A 141 2.24 4.55 -3.66
C ILE A 141 3.64 4.05 -3.37
N ASP A 142 3.75 2.76 -3.06
CA ASP A 142 5.02 2.09 -2.76
C ASP A 142 5.11 0.79 -3.58
N ASP A 143 6.25 0.55 -4.21
CA ASP A 143 6.44 -0.66 -5.02
C ASP A 143 6.93 -1.80 -4.11
N LEU A 144 5.97 -2.54 -3.58
CA LEU A 144 6.18 -3.62 -2.62
C LEU A 144 6.05 -4.98 -3.28
N ASP A 145 6.88 -5.92 -2.89
CA ASP A 145 6.62 -7.32 -3.18
C ASP A 145 5.50 -7.89 -2.30
N ASP A 146 5.10 -9.16 -2.52
CA ASP A 146 3.99 -9.79 -1.79
C ASP A 146 4.33 -10.00 -0.31
N THR A 147 5.61 -10.29 -0.01
CA THR A 147 6.12 -10.49 1.35
C THR A 147 6.10 -9.17 2.13
N GLU A 148 6.61 -8.11 1.51
CA GLU A 148 6.62 -6.77 2.08
C GLU A 148 5.21 -6.23 2.32
N LEU A 149 4.31 -6.39 1.34
CA LEU A 149 2.91 -6.02 1.48
C LEU A 149 2.28 -6.73 2.68
N PHE A 150 2.45 -8.06 2.77
CA PHE A 150 1.91 -8.85 3.89
C PHE A 150 2.47 -8.37 5.23
N CYS A 151 3.79 -8.19 5.33
CA CYS A 151 4.45 -7.74 6.56
C CYS A 151 3.99 -6.34 7.00
N GLN A 152 3.80 -5.41 6.06
CA GLN A 152 3.32 -4.07 6.38
C GLN A 152 1.85 -4.07 6.82
N MET A 153 1.00 -4.85 6.15
CA MET A 153 -0.40 -5.03 6.53
C MET A 153 -0.52 -5.67 7.92
N ASP A 154 0.25 -6.72 8.19
CA ASP A 154 0.27 -7.40 9.48
C ASP A 154 0.73 -6.47 10.61
N ARG A 155 1.79 -5.70 10.39
CA ARG A 155 2.30 -4.73 11.37
C ARG A 155 1.25 -3.68 11.72
N GLU A 156 0.53 -3.17 10.73
CA GLU A 156 -0.54 -2.20 10.93
C GLU A 156 -1.71 -2.81 11.72
N ASN A 157 -2.13 -4.04 11.39
CA ASN A 157 -3.19 -4.75 12.10
C ASN A 157 -2.81 -5.01 13.56
N ARG A 158 -1.57 -5.46 13.82
CA ARG A 158 -1.07 -5.68 15.20
C ARG A 158 -0.97 -4.39 15.99
N ALA A 159 -0.53 -3.30 15.39
CA ALA A 159 -0.44 -1.99 16.05
C ALA A 159 -1.81 -1.49 16.52
N ARG A 160 -2.89 -1.90 15.87
CA ARG A 160 -4.26 -1.55 16.23
C ARG A 160 -4.98 -2.60 17.08
N SER A 161 -4.34 -3.72 17.36
CA SER A 161 -5.02 -4.90 17.98
C SER A 161 -6.32 -5.26 17.27
N ALA A 162 -6.32 -5.18 15.94
CA ALA A 162 -7.53 -5.24 15.11
C ALA A 162 -8.01 -6.67 14.86
N LEU A 163 -7.16 -7.68 15.08
CA LEU A 163 -7.48 -9.09 14.85
C LEU A 163 -7.41 -9.89 16.14
N THR A 164 -8.33 -10.83 16.27
CA THR A 164 -8.30 -11.83 17.33
C THR A 164 -7.18 -12.85 17.13
N PRO A 165 -6.82 -13.66 18.14
CA PRO A 165 -5.81 -14.71 18.00
C PRO A 165 -6.11 -15.71 16.88
N TRP A 166 -7.38 -16.08 16.70
CA TRP A 166 -7.81 -16.99 15.67
C TRP A 166 -7.70 -16.36 14.27
N GLU A 167 -8.20 -15.13 14.06
CA GLU A 167 -8.09 -14.41 12.79
C GLU A 167 -6.63 -14.20 12.38
N THR A 168 -5.79 -13.84 13.35
CA THR A 168 -4.35 -13.73 13.16
C THR A 168 -3.76 -15.06 12.68
N GLY A 169 -4.12 -16.16 13.34
CA GLY A 169 -3.68 -17.49 12.97
C GLY A 169 -4.13 -17.90 11.58
N VAL A 170 -5.38 -17.65 11.20
CA VAL A 170 -5.92 -17.92 9.86
C VAL A 170 -5.15 -17.13 8.79
N THR A 171 -4.84 -15.86 9.07
CA THR A 171 -4.06 -15.03 8.15
C THR A 171 -2.65 -15.58 7.94
N TYR A 172 -1.99 -16.02 9.02
CA TYR A 172 -0.65 -16.62 8.95
C TYR A 172 -0.66 -18.00 8.28
N ALA A 173 -1.66 -18.84 8.60
CA ALA A 173 -1.82 -20.15 7.96
C ALA A 173 -1.98 -19.98 6.45
N LYS A 174 -2.87 -19.09 6.00
CA LYS A 174 -3.06 -18.78 4.59
C LYS A 174 -1.77 -18.33 3.90
N ALA A 175 -0.98 -17.45 4.55
CA ALA A 175 0.28 -16.99 3.98
C ALA A 175 1.31 -18.11 3.79
N LEU A 176 1.34 -19.08 4.71
CA LEU A 176 2.20 -20.27 4.61
C LEU A 176 1.68 -21.28 3.57
N ASP A 177 0.37 -21.55 3.56
CA ASP A 177 -0.26 -22.51 2.68
C ASP A 177 -0.23 -22.05 1.21
N ASP A 178 -0.35 -20.74 0.97
CA ASP A 178 -0.18 -20.11 -0.35
C ASP A 178 1.31 -19.98 -0.77
N GLY A 179 2.25 -20.45 0.08
CA GLY A 179 3.68 -20.44 -0.23
C GLY A 179 4.34 -19.06 -0.21
N LEU A 180 3.70 -18.05 0.38
CA LEU A 180 4.28 -16.71 0.51
C LEU A 180 5.56 -16.74 1.35
N PHE A 181 5.59 -17.59 2.38
CA PHE A 181 6.77 -17.85 3.19
C PHE A 181 7.07 -19.36 3.19
N PRO A 182 8.35 -19.75 3.06
CA PRO A 182 8.74 -21.17 3.00
C PRO A 182 8.60 -21.90 4.34
N SER A 183 8.45 -21.17 5.46
CA SER A 183 8.26 -21.73 6.79
C SER A 183 7.75 -20.69 7.79
N ALA A 184 7.17 -21.17 8.90
CA ALA A 184 6.76 -20.31 10.02
C ALA A 184 7.92 -19.48 10.58
N ARG A 185 9.14 -20.04 10.60
CA ARG A 185 10.33 -19.31 11.04
C ARG A 185 10.63 -18.13 10.12
N LYS A 186 10.53 -18.31 8.80
CA LYS A 186 10.76 -17.23 7.83
C LYS A 186 9.68 -16.15 7.90
N LEU A 187 8.44 -16.53 8.12
CA LEU A 187 7.37 -15.59 8.41
C LEU A 187 7.64 -14.79 9.70
N SER A 188 8.04 -15.46 10.80
CA SER A 188 8.39 -14.83 12.07
C SER A 188 9.52 -13.79 11.90
N GLU A 189 10.59 -14.16 11.20
CA GLU A 189 11.72 -13.29 10.91
C GLU A 189 11.31 -12.06 10.08
N ALA A 190 10.57 -12.26 8.98
CA ALA A 190 10.17 -11.20 8.05
C ALA A 190 9.17 -10.22 8.66
N ALA A 191 8.15 -10.72 9.37
CA ALA A 191 7.12 -9.90 9.99
C ALA A 191 7.51 -9.38 11.39
N SER A 192 8.69 -9.76 11.91
CA SER A 192 9.15 -9.43 13.27
C SER A 192 8.15 -9.86 14.35
N ILE A 193 7.77 -11.13 14.30
CA ILE A 193 6.82 -11.74 15.23
C ILE A 193 7.58 -12.78 16.11
N ASP A 194 7.25 -12.86 17.37
CA ASP A 194 7.77 -13.95 18.22
C ASP A 194 7.32 -15.31 17.69
N LEU A 195 8.28 -16.23 17.51
CA LEU A 195 8.01 -17.54 16.90
C LEU A 195 7.05 -18.38 17.75
N SER A 196 7.10 -18.26 19.09
CA SER A 196 6.20 -18.98 19.99
C SER A 196 4.77 -18.43 19.87
N GLN A 197 4.61 -17.11 19.78
CA GLN A 197 3.32 -16.47 19.56
C GLN A 197 2.73 -16.85 18.20
N LEU A 198 3.54 -16.82 17.13
CA LEU A 198 3.16 -17.29 15.82
C LEU A 198 2.70 -18.77 15.87
N GLY A 199 3.45 -19.63 16.55
CA GLY A 199 3.11 -21.04 16.73
C GLY A 199 1.75 -21.22 17.41
N LYS A 200 1.45 -20.45 18.45
CA LYS A 200 0.13 -20.48 19.13
C LYS A 200 -0.99 -20.01 18.21
N ALA A 201 -0.79 -18.95 17.41
CA ALA A 201 -1.78 -18.48 16.45
C ALA A 201 -2.10 -19.56 15.40
N LEU A 202 -1.05 -20.15 14.82
CA LEU A 202 -1.19 -21.24 13.84
C LEU A 202 -1.89 -22.46 14.43
N ALA A 203 -1.59 -22.81 15.68
CA ALA A 203 -2.25 -23.93 16.37
C ALA A 203 -3.75 -23.68 16.52
N LEU A 204 -4.18 -22.47 16.86
CA LEU A 204 -5.60 -22.11 16.93
C LEU A 204 -6.29 -22.16 15.57
N ALA A 205 -5.64 -21.66 14.53
CA ALA A 205 -6.19 -21.68 13.16
C ALA A 205 -6.33 -23.10 12.58
N ARG A 206 -5.50 -24.03 13.05
CA ARG A 206 -5.47 -25.43 12.57
C ARG A 206 -6.25 -26.40 13.47
N LEU A 207 -7.02 -25.89 14.43
CA LEU A 207 -7.93 -26.70 15.20
C LEU A 207 -8.99 -27.35 14.28
N PRO A 208 -9.41 -28.60 14.58
CA PRO A 208 -10.53 -29.22 13.88
C PRO A 208 -11.79 -28.35 13.94
N ALA A 209 -12.58 -28.35 12.88
CA ALA A 209 -13.82 -27.56 12.80
C ALA A 209 -14.79 -27.87 13.94
N ASP A 210 -14.91 -29.14 14.32
CA ASP A 210 -15.77 -29.58 15.44
C ASP A 210 -15.35 -28.91 16.77
N VAL A 211 -14.03 -28.77 17.00
CA VAL A 211 -13.51 -28.10 18.21
C VAL A 211 -13.81 -26.61 18.18
N ILE A 212 -13.64 -25.96 17.03
CA ILE A 212 -13.95 -24.54 16.86
C ILE A 212 -15.45 -24.29 17.09
N SER A 213 -16.31 -25.16 16.57
CA SER A 213 -17.78 -25.04 16.65
C SER A 213 -18.33 -25.24 18.08
N ALA A 214 -17.56 -25.84 18.98
CA ALA A 214 -17.91 -25.94 20.40
C ALA A 214 -17.92 -24.58 21.13
N PHE A 215 -17.25 -23.56 20.57
CA PHE A 215 -17.28 -22.19 21.08
C PHE A 215 -18.42 -21.37 20.46
N PRO A 216 -18.95 -20.35 21.17
CA PRO A 216 -19.96 -19.46 20.61
C PRO A 216 -19.50 -18.75 19.36
N SER A 217 -18.21 -18.36 19.32
CA SER A 217 -17.55 -17.77 18.16
C SER A 217 -16.09 -18.21 18.08
N PRO A 218 -15.53 -18.44 16.88
CA PRO A 218 -14.10 -18.62 16.71
C PRO A 218 -13.27 -17.46 17.28
N LEU A 219 -13.87 -16.26 17.33
CA LEU A 219 -13.24 -15.04 17.85
C LEU A 219 -12.98 -15.08 19.36
N ASP A 220 -13.65 -15.96 20.09
CA ASP A 220 -13.45 -16.16 21.52
C ASP A 220 -12.18 -16.95 21.86
N LEU A 221 -11.58 -17.63 20.85
CA LEU A 221 -10.37 -18.42 21.03
C LEU A 221 -9.18 -17.55 21.46
N GLN A 222 -8.50 -17.96 22.54
CA GLN A 222 -7.39 -17.21 23.16
C GLN A 222 -6.06 -17.95 23.03
N TYR A 223 -4.95 -17.23 22.92
CA TYR A 223 -3.60 -17.79 22.82
C TYR A 223 -3.25 -18.78 23.94
N ARG A 224 -3.75 -18.56 25.16
CA ARG A 224 -3.50 -19.43 26.32
C ARG A 224 -4.02 -20.85 26.13
N TRP A 225 -5.04 -21.05 25.29
CA TRP A 225 -5.65 -22.37 25.06
C TRP A 225 -4.97 -23.16 23.93
N ALA A 226 -4.17 -22.50 23.09
CA ALA A 226 -3.54 -23.16 21.94
C ALA A 226 -2.79 -24.44 22.31
N THR A 227 -1.92 -24.37 23.32
CA THR A 227 -1.10 -25.49 23.76
C THR A 227 -1.96 -26.59 24.40
N LEU A 228 -2.94 -26.21 25.24
CA LEU A 228 -3.81 -27.17 25.93
C LEU A 228 -4.69 -27.94 24.96
N LEU A 229 -5.37 -27.23 24.04
CA LEU A 229 -6.23 -27.85 23.03
C LEU A 229 -5.42 -28.75 22.11
N THR A 230 -4.27 -28.30 21.63
CA THR A 230 -3.40 -29.11 20.76
C THR A 230 -2.92 -30.38 21.49
N ALA A 231 -2.47 -30.27 22.72
CA ALA A 231 -2.03 -31.42 23.52
C ALA A 231 -3.18 -32.42 23.80
N ALA A 232 -4.37 -31.91 24.11
CA ALA A 232 -5.54 -32.76 24.32
C ALA A 232 -5.93 -33.52 23.06
N ILE A 233 -5.95 -32.86 21.91
CA ILE A 233 -6.24 -33.49 20.61
C ILE A 233 -5.17 -34.54 20.25
N GLN A 234 -3.89 -34.25 20.50
CA GLN A 234 -2.81 -35.21 20.23
C GLN A 234 -2.90 -36.45 21.13
N LYS A 235 -3.38 -36.30 22.37
CA LYS A 235 -3.50 -37.40 23.32
C LYS A 235 -4.66 -38.34 23.00
N ASP A 236 -5.82 -37.82 22.65
CA ASP A 236 -7.01 -38.57 22.34
C ASP A 236 -7.92 -37.81 21.38
N PRO A 237 -7.66 -37.92 20.07
CA PRO A 237 -8.42 -37.17 19.04
C PRO A 237 -9.92 -37.54 19.04
N GLU A 238 -10.24 -38.83 19.17
CA GLU A 238 -11.63 -39.31 19.06
C GLU A 238 -12.49 -38.81 20.23
N LEU A 239 -11.95 -38.87 21.45
CA LEU A 239 -12.64 -38.39 22.65
C LEU A 239 -12.87 -36.87 22.57
N ILE A 240 -11.88 -36.10 22.13
CA ILE A 240 -12.01 -34.65 22.06
C ILE A 240 -13.00 -34.23 20.99
N LEU A 241 -12.98 -34.87 19.81
CA LEU A 241 -13.94 -34.57 18.74
C LEU A 241 -15.36 -34.97 19.12
N SER A 242 -15.55 -36.11 19.80
CA SER A 242 -16.85 -36.48 20.32
C SER A 242 -17.40 -35.47 21.32
N ARG A 243 -16.60 -35.09 22.32
CA ARG A 243 -16.99 -34.06 23.31
C ARG A 243 -17.29 -32.71 22.68
N ALA A 244 -16.50 -32.30 21.68
CA ALA A 244 -16.74 -31.05 20.97
C ALA A 244 -18.09 -31.04 20.25
N LYS A 245 -18.51 -32.17 19.65
CA LYS A 245 -19.84 -32.35 19.05
C LYS A 245 -20.93 -32.26 20.08
N ASP A 246 -20.78 -32.97 21.19
CA ASP A 246 -21.76 -32.96 22.30
C ASP A 246 -21.98 -31.52 22.82
N ILE A 247 -20.90 -30.74 22.97
CA ILE A 247 -20.98 -29.35 23.40
C ILE A 247 -21.62 -28.46 22.31
N HIS A 248 -21.30 -28.69 21.04
CA HIS A 248 -21.89 -27.94 19.92
C HIS A 248 -23.42 -28.14 19.84
N GLU A 249 -23.90 -29.35 20.11
CA GLU A 249 -25.32 -29.71 20.15
C GLU A 249 -26.02 -29.26 21.43
N SER A 250 -25.27 -28.93 22.46
CA SER A 250 -25.79 -28.44 23.73
C SER A 250 -26.34 -27.01 23.59
N PRO A 251 -27.42 -26.63 24.31
CA PRO A 251 -27.95 -25.28 24.33
C PRO A 251 -26.98 -24.26 24.97
N GLU A 252 -26.07 -24.76 25.82
CA GLU A 252 -25.04 -23.93 26.46
C GLU A 252 -23.67 -24.19 25.82
N LYS A 253 -23.23 -23.28 24.92
CA LYS A 253 -21.88 -23.32 24.37
C LYS A 253 -20.86 -22.80 25.39
N LEU A 254 -19.63 -23.32 25.29
CA LEU A 254 -18.49 -22.83 26.11
C LEU A 254 -18.29 -21.32 25.91
N ASN A 255 -18.06 -20.63 26.99
CA ASN A 255 -17.64 -19.22 26.95
C ASN A 255 -16.18 -19.08 27.39
N SER A 256 -15.65 -17.85 27.33
CA SER A 256 -14.24 -17.58 27.63
C SER A 256 -13.81 -17.87 29.08
N SER A 257 -14.78 -18.17 29.97
CA SER A 257 -14.56 -18.46 31.38
C SER A 257 -14.64 -19.95 31.73
N GLN A 258 -15.17 -20.75 30.83
CA GLN A 258 -15.31 -22.20 30.91
C GLN A 258 -14.23 -22.93 30.12
#